data_6d451129dc9e9a242dff1d2e6c7d5c01
#
_entry.id   6d451129dc9e9a242dff1d2e6c7d5c01
#
_cell.length_a   1.000
_cell.length_b   1.000
_cell.length_c   1.000
_cell.angle_alpha   90.00
_cell.angle_beta   90.00
_cell.angle_gamma   90.00
#
_symmetry.space_group_name_H-M   'P 1'
#
loop_
_entity.id
_entity.type
_entity.pdbx_description
1 polymer ?
#
loop_
_entity_poly.entity_id
_entity_poly.type
_entity_poly.pdbx_seq_one_letter_code
_entity_poly.pdbx_strand_id
1 'polypeptide(L)'
;MTTWLSGVEPRWTMAAPSCFVTTFRRNMENELPQDTEQCPPRALALNLDHADFLAAMAPHPVIILAKERDYFDVRGSEETYERLRRLYRLLDAEDNVALFVGPTGHGYSRENREAMYSWFNRATGLSADDANRTFDGVLTATVGVAFAAEPKITIEKDETLWCTEKGQVATLDGTRTVFEFTREKSQQLRSGRKSLSGA
;
A
#
# COMPACT_ATOMS: atom_id res chain seq x y z
N MET A 1 -2.56 -3.88 -1.27
CA MET A 1 -3.49 -4.14 -0.13
C MET A 1 -3.54 -2.96 0.85
N THR A 2 -2.40 -2.50 1.42
CA THR A 2 -2.37 -1.39 2.40
C THR A 2 -3.15 -0.15 1.93
N THR A 3 -2.93 0.30 0.69
CA THR A 3 -3.60 1.47 0.12
C THR A 3 -5.14 1.35 0.16
N TRP A 4 -5.69 0.21 -0.25
CA TRP A 4 -7.13 0.00 -0.28
C TRP A 4 -7.74 -0.14 1.11
N LEU A 5 -7.06 -0.86 2.00
CA LEU A 5 -7.52 -1.00 3.39
C LEU A 5 -7.49 0.33 4.15
N SER A 6 -6.55 1.22 3.81
CA SER A 6 -6.52 2.59 4.36
C SER A 6 -7.82 3.36 4.09
N GLY A 7 -8.48 3.07 2.97
CA GLY A 7 -9.73 3.71 2.60
C GLY A 7 -11.00 3.11 3.25
N VAL A 8 -10.91 1.90 3.83
CA VAL A 8 -12.10 1.17 4.27
C VAL A 8 -12.01 0.60 5.69
N GLU A 9 -10.84 0.61 6.31
CA GLU A 9 -10.61 0.04 7.64
C GLU A 9 -10.35 1.13 8.70
N PRO A 10 -11.37 1.54 9.46
CA PRO A 10 -11.26 2.67 10.39
C PRO A 10 -10.41 2.41 11.65
N ARG A 11 -10.01 1.17 11.91
CA ARG A 11 -9.18 0.82 13.08
C ARG A 11 -7.70 1.12 12.85
N TRP A 12 -7.28 1.37 11.63
CA TRP A 12 -5.89 1.70 11.32
C TRP A 12 -5.56 3.12 11.75
N THR A 13 -4.47 3.27 12.47
CA THR A 13 -4.00 4.56 13.01
C THR A 13 -2.82 5.12 12.23
N MET A 14 -2.19 4.34 11.36
CA MET A 14 -1.09 4.76 10.49
C MET A 14 -0.93 3.80 9.31
N ALA A 15 -0.31 4.26 8.23
CA ALA A 15 -0.06 3.43 7.05
C ALA A 15 1.28 3.74 6.37
N ALA A 16 1.89 2.69 5.80
CA ALA A 16 3.13 2.77 5.03
C ALA A 16 3.06 1.89 3.76
N PRO A 17 2.22 2.24 2.78
CA PRO A 17 2.16 1.52 1.51
C PRO A 17 3.50 1.58 0.77
N SER A 18 4.02 0.41 0.35
CA SER A 18 5.30 0.31 -0.35
C SER A 18 5.12 -0.23 -1.77
N CYS A 19 5.83 0.37 -2.71
CA CYS A 19 5.98 -0.07 -4.10
C CYS A 19 4.66 -0.30 -4.86
N PHE A 20 3.67 0.55 -4.63
CA PHE A 20 2.38 0.46 -5.30
C PHE A 20 1.76 1.83 -5.62
N VAL A 21 1.93 2.80 -4.70
CA VAL A 21 1.26 4.10 -4.83
C VAL A 21 1.85 4.88 -6.00
N THR A 22 1.00 5.19 -6.96
CA THR A 22 1.25 6.07 -8.11
C THR A 22 -0.08 6.75 -8.46
N THR A 23 -0.41 6.95 -9.73
CA THR A 23 -1.75 7.30 -10.21
C THR A 23 -2.18 6.33 -11.31
N PHE A 24 -3.47 6.09 -11.48
CA PHE A 24 -3.97 5.30 -12.60
C PHE A 24 -3.57 5.90 -13.94
N ARG A 25 -3.48 7.24 -14.03
CA ARG A 25 -3.00 7.91 -15.22
C ARG A 25 -1.57 7.49 -15.57
N ARG A 26 -0.64 7.48 -14.60
CA ARG A 26 0.75 7.07 -14.84
C ARG A 26 0.88 5.61 -15.21
N ASN A 27 0.08 4.75 -14.61
CA ASN A 27 0.02 3.34 -15.01
C ASN A 27 -0.41 3.18 -16.47
N MET A 28 -1.42 3.95 -16.91
CA MET A 28 -1.87 3.92 -18.32
C MET A 28 -0.82 4.51 -19.28
N GLU A 29 -0.14 5.60 -18.90
CA GLU A 29 0.93 6.20 -19.70
C GLU A 29 2.13 5.26 -19.88
N ASN A 30 2.42 4.43 -18.89
CA ASN A 30 3.50 3.44 -18.91
C ASN A 30 3.06 2.09 -19.53
N GLU A 31 1.81 1.98 -19.97
CA GLU A 31 1.23 0.72 -20.47
C GLU A 31 1.38 -0.45 -19.46
N LEU A 32 1.43 -0.12 -18.16
CA LEU A 32 1.62 -1.10 -17.11
C LEU A 32 0.34 -1.94 -16.95
N PRO A 33 0.41 -3.26 -17.10
CA PRO A 33 -0.72 -4.11 -16.79
C PRO A 33 -1.04 -4.05 -15.30
N GLN A 34 -2.35 -3.99 -14.99
CA GLN A 34 -2.83 -3.96 -13.62
C GLN A 34 -3.40 -5.32 -13.24
N ASP A 35 -2.93 -5.87 -12.13
CA ASP A 35 -3.50 -7.06 -11.55
C ASP A 35 -4.88 -6.77 -10.95
N THR A 36 -5.71 -7.81 -10.81
CA THR A 36 -7.10 -7.67 -10.38
C THR A 36 -7.23 -6.96 -9.03
N GLU A 37 -6.34 -7.24 -8.10
CA GLU A 37 -6.34 -6.60 -6.77
C GLU A 37 -5.90 -5.14 -6.81
N GLN A 38 -5.33 -4.68 -7.92
CA GLN A 38 -4.92 -3.30 -8.14
C GLN A 38 -6.03 -2.46 -8.77
N CYS A 39 -7.12 -3.08 -9.18
CA CYS A 39 -8.22 -2.45 -9.90
C CYS A 39 -9.53 -2.53 -9.09
N PRO A 40 -9.75 -1.66 -8.08
CA PRO A 40 -11.02 -1.64 -7.37
C PRO A 40 -12.18 -1.43 -8.34
N PRO A 41 -13.25 -2.22 -8.25
CA PRO A 41 -14.36 -2.13 -9.17
C PRO A 41 -14.92 -0.71 -9.27
N ARG A 42 -15.02 -0.19 -10.50
CA ARG A 42 -15.55 1.14 -10.82
C ARG A 42 -14.73 2.33 -10.31
N ALA A 43 -13.51 2.14 -9.81
CA ALA A 43 -12.70 3.24 -9.28
C ALA A 43 -12.58 4.41 -10.27
N LEU A 44 -12.15 4.14 -11.50
CA LEU A 44 -12.04 5.16 -12.55
C LEU A 44 -13.40 5.80 -12.91
N ALA A 45 -14.46 5.01 -12.97
CA ALA A 45 -15.80 5.53 -13.26
C ALA A 45 -16.35 6.44 -12.13
N LEU A 46 -15.85 6.25 -10.91
CA LEU A 46 -16.16 7.09 -9.74
C LEU A 46 -15.14 8.22 -9.55
N ASN A 47 -14.21 8.37 -10.48
CA ASN A 47 -13.13 9.35 -10.40
C ASN A 47 -12.26 9.19 -9.13
N LEU A 48 -12.06 7.95 -8.70
CA LEU A 48 -11.16 7.60 -7.59
C LEU A 48 -9.78 7.23 -8.11
N ASP A 49 -8.75 7.65 -7.39
CA ASP A 49 -7.36 7.31 -7.64
C ASP A 49 -6.68 6.84 -6.34
N HIS A 50 -5.42 6.44 -6.39
CA HIS A 50 -4.66 5.95 -5.24
C HIS A 50 -4.66 6.93 -4.07
N ALA A 51 -4.57 8.23 -4.35
CA ALA A 51 -4.62 9.28 -3.33
C ALA A 51 -5.92 9.28 -2.51
N ASP A 52 -7.06 8.95 -3.11
CA ASP A 52 -8.36 9.04 -2.44
C ASP A 52 -8.52 8.02 -1.33
N PHE A 53 -7.94 6.82 -1.51
CA PHE A 53 -7.93 5.79 -0.48
C PHE A 53 -7.03 6.16 0.71
N LEU A 54 -5.89 6.82 0.45
CA LEU A 54 -5.00 7.31 1.49
C LEU A 54 -5.54 8.58 2.16
N ALA A 55 -6.28 9.41 1.43
CA ALA A 55 -6.95 10.59 1.96
C ALA A 55 -7.97 10.25 3.07
N ALA A 56 -8.57 9.06 3.01
CA ALA A 56 -9.47 8.59 4.05
C ALA A 56 -8.78 8.34 5.41
N MET A 57 -7.45 8.21 5.44
CA MET A 57 -6.65 8.14 6.67
C MET A 57 -6.49 9.49 7.36
N ALA A 58 -6.62 10.61 6.66
CA ALA A 58 -6.33 11.93 7.21
C ALA A 58 -7.18 12.22 8.47
N PRO A 59 -6.59 12.75 9.53
CA PRO A 59 -5.23 13.27 9.69
C PRO A 59 -4.19 12.25 10.21
N HIS A 60 -4.48 10.97 10.21
CA HIS A 60 -3.57 9.92 10.70
C HIS A 60 -2.29 9.82 9.86
N PRO A 61 -1.14 9.41 10.46
CA PRO A 61 0.14 9.33 9.77
C PRO A 61 0.16 8.38 8.59
N VAL A 62 0.62 8.87 7.43
CA VAL A 62 0.83 8.10 6.20
C VAL A 62 2.20 8.41 5.62
N ILE A 63 2.99 7.38 5.31
CA ILE A 63 4.19 7.51 4.49
C ILE A 63 4.06 6.67 3.21
N ILE A 64 4.27 7.29 2.06
CA ILE A 64 4.36 6.59 0.78
C ILE A 64 5.80 6.14 0.59
N LEU A 65 6.02 4.85 0.42
CA LEU A 65 7.35 4.27 0.20
C LEU A 65 7.52 3.90 -1.27
N ALA A 66 7.95 4.87 -2.07
CA ALA A 66 8.18 4.70 -3.50
C ALA A 66 9.61 4.23 -3.81
N LYS A 67 9.88 3.97 -5.08
CA LYS A 67 11.19 3.59 -5.61
C LYS A 67 11.51 4.39 -6.87
N GLU A 68 12.77 4.80 -7.00
CA GLU A 68 13.25 5.55 -8.15
C GLU A 68 13.16 4.74 -9.46
N ARG A 69 13.42 3.43 -9.37
CA ARG A 69 13.49 2.52 -10.52
C ARG A 69 12.42 1.43 -10.48
N ASP A 70 11.25 1.74 -9.93
CA ASP A 70 10.09 0.87 -9.97
C ASP A 70 9.41 0.94 -11.34
N TYR A 71 8.63 -0.07 -11.67
CA TYR A 71 7.68 0.01 -12.76
C TYR A 71 6.43 0.81 -12.40
N PHE A 72 6.12 1.01 -11.12
CA PHE A 72 5.18 2.03 -10.66
C PHE A 72 5.86 3.40 -10.69
N ASP A 73 5.44 4.24 -11.60
CA ASP A 73 6.06 5.53 -11.88
C ASP A 73 6.13 6.42 -10.63
N VAL A 74 7.35 6.79 -10.26
CA VAL A 74 7.62 7.63 -9.08
C VAL A 74 6.96 9.01 -9.19
N ARG A 75 6.80 9.55 -10.40
CA ARG A 75 6.09 10.82 -10.62
C ARG A 75 4.64 10.75 -10.16
N GLY A 76 3.98 9.60 -10.31
CA GLY A 76 2.64 9.39 -9.77
C GLY A 76 2.63 9.30 -8.24
N SER A 77 3.70 8.80 -7.62
CA SER A 77 3.86 8.84 -6.16
C SER A 77 4.00 10.28 -5.65
N GLU A 78 4.78 11.10 -6.35
CA GLU A 78 4.95 12.53 -6.07
C GLU A 78 3.63 13.30 -6.24
N GLU A 79 2.90 13.06 -7.33
CA GLU A 79 1.57 13.66 -7.58
C GLU A 79 0.57 13.29 -6.46
N THR A 80 0.57 12.03 -6.06
CA THR A 80 -0.26 11.52 -4.96
C THR A 80 0.12 12.18 -3.64
N TYR A 81 1.42 12.26 -3.33
CA TYR A 81 1.92 12.92 -2.14
C TYR A 81 1.50 14.40 -2.08
N GLU A 82 1.70 15.16 -3.16
CA GLU A 82 1.33 16.57 -3.21
C GLU A 82 -0.19 16.79 -3.06
N ARG A 83 -1.00 15.86 -3.54
CA ARG A 83 -2.46 15.91 -3.35
C ARG A 83 -2.82 15.66 -1.89
N LEU A 84 -2.21 14.66 -1.25
CA LEU A 84 -2.41 14.37 0.18
C LEU A 84 -1.90 15.51 1.06
N ARG A 85 -0.71 16.03 0.78
CA ARG A 85 -0.10 17.12 1.52
C ARG A 85 -1.02 18.35 1.58
N ARG A 86 -1.67 18.70 0.47
CA ARG A 86 -2.65 19.78 0.45
C ARG A 86 -3.85 19.52 1.36
N LEU A 87 -4.37 18.28 1.38
CA LEU A 87 -5.45 17.89 2.27
C LEU A 87 -5.01 17.96 3.75
N TYR A 88 -3.85 17.37 4.05
CA TYR A 88 -3.33 17.35 5.42
C TYR A 88 -3.05 18.75 5.96
N ARG A 89 -2.58 19.67 5.11
CA ARG A 89 -2.44 21.09 5.47
C ARG A 89 -3.76 21.73 5.86
N LEU A 90 -4.85 21.44 5.14
CA LEU A 90 -6.19 21.95 5.50
C LEU A 90 -6.72 21.42 6.83
N LEU A 91 -6.14 20.33 7.33
CA LEU A 91 -6.47 19.69 8.61
C LEU A 91 -5.44 20.01 9.70
N ASP A 92 -4.54 20.97 9.48
CA ASP A 92 -3.43 21.31 10.38
C ASP A 92 -2.56 20.10 10.77
N ALA A 93 -2.39 19.16 9.84
CA ALA A 93 -1.70 17.89 10.05
C ALA A 93 -0.65 17.59 8.94
N GLU A 94 -0.10 18.60 8.29
CA GLU A 94 0.84 18.45 7.15
C GLU A 94 2.03 17.53 7.50
N ASP A 95 2.49 17.56 8.74
CA ASP A 95 3.58 16.71 9.24
C ASP A 95 3.22 15.21 9.34
N ASN A 96 1.96 14.85 9.15
CA ASN A 96 1.48 13.47 9.20
C ASN A 96 1.43 12.79 7.82
N VAL A 97 1.95 13.42 6.78
CA VAL A 97 2.10 12.80 5.46
C VAL A 97 3.52 12.96 4.94
N ALA A 98 4.10 11.87 4.41
CA ALA A 98 5.44 11.88 3.86
C ALA A 98 5.56 11.00 2.61
N LEU A 99 6.60 11.29 1.81
CA LEU A 99 7.04 10.46 0.70
C LEU A 99 8.50 10.09 0.91
N PHE A 100 8.81 8.81 0.84
CA PHE A 100 10.18 8.30 0.75
C PHE A 100 10.40 7.65 -0.61
N VAL A 101 11.48 8.00 -1.28
CA VAL A 101 11.87 7.43 -2.57
C VAL A 101 13.19 6.68 -2.42
N GLY A 102 13.11 5.35 -2.40
CA GLY A 102 14.30 4.48 -2.33
C GLY A 102 15.00 4.36 -3.70
N PRO A 103 16.33 4.12 -3.73
CA PRO A 103 17.13 4.18 -4.96
C PRO A 103 17.07 2.90 -5.82
N THR A 104 16.40 1.85 -5.35
CA THR A 104 16.38 0.54 -6.00
C THR A 104 15.14 0.32 -6.87
N GLY A 105 15.02 -0.85 -7.50
CA GLY A 105 13.82 -1.30 -8.21
C GLY A 105 12.72 -1.78 -7.26
N HIS A 106 11.68 -2.37 -7.85
CA HIS A 106 10.53 -2.89 -7.11
C HIS A 106 10.91 -3.83 -5.98
N GLY A 107 10.25 -3.70 -4.84
CA GLY A 107 10.40 -4.55 -3.67
C GLY A 107 10.55 -3.79 -2.35
N TYR A 108 10.27 -4.48 -1.26
CA TYR A 108 10.34 -3.92 0.09
C TYR A 108 11.78 -3.99 0.63
N SER A 109 12.65 -3.14 0.10
CA SER A 109 14.07 -3.10 0.44
C SER A 109 14.32 -2.62 1.86
N ARG A 110 15.56 -2.77 2.31
CA ARG A 110 16.00 -2.33 3.64
C ARG A 110 15.73 -0.84 3.86
N GLU A 111 16.03 0.00 2.88
CA GLU A 111 15.83 1.45 2.97
C GLU A 111 14.35 1.81 3.18
N ASN A 112 13.44 1.12 2.50
CA ASN A 112 11.99 1.29 2.69
C ASN A 112 11.56 0.85 4.10
N ARG A 113 12.12 -0.25 4.60
CA ARG A 113 11.81 -0.72 5.96
C ARG A 113 12.32 0.27 7.02
N GLU A 114 13.56 0.74 6.87
CA GLU A 114 14.15 1.73 7.79
C GLU A 114 13.37 3.05 7.79
N ALA A 115 12.93 3.52 6.62
CA ALA A 115 12.05 4.68 6.51
C ALA A 115 10.70 4.45 7.23
N MET A 116 10.11 3.26 7.07
CA MET A 116 8.89 2.88 7.78
C MET A 116 9.10 2.86 9.30
N TYR A 117 10.19 2.26 9.80
CA TYR A 117 10.47 2.20 11.23
C TYR A 117 10.60 3.61 11.83
N SER A 118 11.36 4.48 11.18
CA SER A 118 11.52 5.87 11.62
C SER A 118 10.19 6.61 11.64
N TRP A 119 9.36 6.41 10.62
CA TRP A 119 8.04 7.02 10.54
C TRP A 119 7.11 6.55 11.65
N PHE A 120 7.05 5.24 11.90
CA PHE A 120 6.21 4.67 12.95
C PHE A 120 6.70 5.04 14.34
N ASN A 121 8.01 5.05 14.57
CA ASN A 121 8.60 5.53 15.83
C ASN A 121 8.21 6.99 16.11
N ARG A 122 8.33 7.86 15.10
CA ARG A 122 7.89 9.25 15.20
C ARG A 122 6.39 9.34 15.52
N ALA A 123 5.55 8.61 14.79
CA ALA A 123 4.09 8.65 14.95
C ALA A 123 3.61 8.15 16.33
N THR A 124 4.36 7.22 16.94
CA THR A 124 4.03 6.62 18.24
C THR A 124 4.79 7.26 19.41
N GLY A 125 5.76 8.14 19.13
CA GLY A 125 6.60 8.75 20.17
C GLY A 125 7.53 7.76 20.89
N LEU A 126 7.84 6.59 20.25
CA LEU A 126 8.64 5.53 20.87
C LEU A 126 10.15 5.78 20.82
N SER A 127 10.63 6.72 20.00
CA SER A 127 12.05 7.07 19.90
C SER A 127 12.25 8.57 20.00
N ALA A 128 12.84 9.03 21.11
CA ALA A 128 13.11 10.45 21.33
C ALA A 128 14.18 11.00 20.38
N ASP A 129 15.15 10.18 19.95
CA ASP A 129 16.25 10.62 19.08
C ASP A 129 15.80 10.80 17.63
N ASP A 130 14.80 10.04 17.19
CA ASP A 130 14.25 10.12 15.83
C ASP A 130 13.06 11.09 15.73
N ALA A 131 12.37 11.36 16.83
CA ALA A 131 11.20 12.25 16.86
C ALA A 131 11.53 13.72 16.54
N ASN A 132 12.78 14.14 16.75
CA ASN A 132 13.23 15.52 16.53
C ASN A 132 13.72 15.79 15.09
N ARG A 133 13.65 14.81 14.20
CA ARG A 133 13.99 15.05 12.80
C ARG A 133 12.76 15.53 12.07
N THR A 134 12.75 16.79 11.75
CA THR A 134 11.78 17.39 10.85
C THR A 134 11.95 16.75 9.46
N PHE A 135 10.96 15.96 9.07
CA PHE A 135 10.81 15.57 7.68
C PHE A 135 10.33 16.80 6.91
N ASP A 136 11.09 17.26 5.94
CA ASP A 136 10.66 18.33 5.03
C ASP A 136 9.70 17.83 3.93
N GLY A 137 9.12 16.66 4.17
CA GLY A 137 8.05 16.07 3.38
C GLY A 137 8.50 15.08 2.31
N VAL A 138 9.63 15.30 1.62
CA VAL A 138 10.15 14.37 0.60
C VAL A 138 11.51 13.85 1.04
N LEU A 139 11.58 12.55 1.28
CA LEU A 139 12.81 11.87 1.66
C LEU A 139 13.33 11.07 0.47
N THR A 140 14.51 11.45 -0.01
CA THR A 140 15.25 10.61 -0.95
C THR A 140 16.42 9.98 -0.22
N ALA A 141 16.76 8.74 -0.55
CA ALA A 141 17.91 8.04 0.04
C ALA A 141 19.27 8.77 -0.15
N THR A 142 19.29 9.81 -0.99
CA THR A 142 20.44 10.66 -1.26
C THR A 142 20.64 11.77 -0.23
N VAL A 143 19.64 12.08 0.58
CA VAL A 143 19.71 13.19 1.56
C VAL A 143 19.99 12.60 2.94
N GLY A 144 21.19 12.15 3.22
CA GLY A 144 21.81 11.85 4.51
C GLY A 144 20.96 11.76 5.80
N VAL A 145 19.68 11.41 5.68
CA VAL A 145 18.76 11.22 6.80
C VAL A 145 19.11 9.88 7.43
N ALA A 146 19.57 9.87 8.66
CA ALA A 146 19.76 8.63 9.41
C ALA A 146 18.39 8.10 9.81
N PHE A 147 17.98 7.01 9.18
CA PHE A 147 16.81 6.25 9.56
C PHE A 147 17.12 5.36 10.77
N ALA A 148 16.08 4.88 11.45
CA ALA A 148 16.19 3.80 12.41
C ALA A 148 16.83 2.59 11.72
N ALA A 149 18.09 2.30 12.04
CA ALA A 149 18.84 1.24 11.37
C ALA A 149 18.22 -0.12 11.69
N GLU A 150 17.96 -0.91 10.66
CA GLU A 150 17.52 -2.29 10.82
C GLU A 150 18.66 -3.12 11.46
N PRO A 151 18.44 -3.76 12.62
CA PRO A 151 19.44 -4.61 13.24
C PRO A 151 19.73 -5.82 12.34
N LYS A 152 20.87 -6.46 12.58
CA LYS A 152 21.12 -7.77 11.94
C LYS A 152 20.10 -8.77 12.46
N ILE A 153 19.19 -9.19 11.59
CA ILE A 153 18.18 -10.20 11.89
C ILE A 153 18.58 -11.55 11.30
N THR A 154 18.23 -12.62 11.99
CA THR A 154 18.32 -13.97 11.44
C THR A 154 17.02 -14.24 10.67
N ILE A 155 17.16 -14.59 9.40
CA ILE A 155 16.01 -15.00 8.60
C ILE A 155 15.76 -16.47 8.91
N GLU A 156 14.57 -16.77 9.44
CA GLU A 156 14.15 -18.14 9.70
C GLU A 156 13.93 -18.91 8.39
N LYS A 157 14.00 -20.23 8.50
CA LYS A 157 13.65 -21.10 7.36
C LYS A 157 12.15 -21.05 7.10
N ASP A 158 11.75 -21.18 5.84
CA ASP A 158 10.34 -21.11 5.44
C ASP A 158 9.49 -22.12 6.24
N GLU A 159 10.00 -23.34 6.47
CA GLU A 159 9.30 -24.38 7.21
C GLU A 159 9.03 -24.00 8.67
N THR A 160 9.91 -23.20 9.29
CA THR A 160 9.72 -22.68 10.65
C THR A 160 8.57 -21.67 10.72
N LEU A 161 8.30 -20.98 9.61
CA LEU A 161 7.27 -19.95 9.52
C LEU A 161 5.92 -20.48 9.03
N TRP A 162 5.83 -21.74 8.64
CA TRP A 162 4.59 -22.32 8.16
C TRP A 162 3.55 -22.41 9.27
N CYS A 163 2.34 -21.93 9.00
CA CYS A 163 1.20 -22.06 9.91
C CYS A 163 0.52 -23.43 9.85
N THR A 164 0.85 -24.25 8.84
CA THR A 164 0.30 -25.59 8.60
C THR A 164 1.43 -26.56 8.33
N GLU A 165 1.20 -27.85 8.56
CA GLU A 165 2.22 -28.89 8.39
C GLU A 165 2.92 -28.89 7.02
N LYS A 166 2.18 -28.51 5.96
CA LYS A 166 2.68 -28.50 4.57
C LYS A 166 2.82 -27.08 4.00
N GLY A 167 2.73 -26.04 4.82
CA GLY A 167 2.80 -24.65 4.37
C GLY A 167 1.62 -24.20 3.50
N GLN A 168 0.59 -25.03 3.34
CA GLN A 168 -0.54 -24.78 2.44
C GLN A 168 -1.87 -25.02 3.16
N VAL A 169 -2.70 -23.98 3.26
CA VAL A 169 -4.04 -24.07 3.83
C VAL A 169 -4.93 -25.01 2.99
N ALA A 170 -4.75 -25.01 1.67
CA ALA A 170 -5.51 -25.87 0.76
C ALA A 170 -5.36 -27.39 1.01
N THR A 171 -4.38 -27.80 1.82
CA THR A 171 -4.18 -29.21 2.19
C THR A 171 -4.89 -29.62 3.48
N LEU A 172 -5.53 -28.70 4.17
CA LEU A 172 -6.27 -28.98 5.39
C LEU A 172 -7.66 -29.55 5.07
N ASP A 173 -8.10 -30.52 5.87
CA ASP A 173 -9.43 -31.12 5.72
C ASP A 173 -10.53 -30.05 5.88
N GLY A 174 -11.52 -30.09 5.02
CA GLY A 174 -12.64 -29.14 5.00
C GLY A 174 -12.30 -27.74 4.47
N THR A 175 -11.09 -27.52 4.00
CA THR A 175 -10.71 -26.25 3.39
C THR A 175 -11.45 -26.02 2.08
N ARG A 176 -11.94 -24.81 1.89
CA ARG A 176 -12.55 -24.37 0.64
C ARG A 176 -11.67 -23.35 -0.06
N THR A 177 -11.56 -23.48 -1.36
CA THR A 177 -10.78 -22.59 -2.20
C THR A 177 -11.59 -21.39 -2.68
N VAL A 178 -10.90 -20.30 -3.07
CA VAL A 178 -11.57 -19.15 -3.72
C VAL A 178 -12.33 -19.57 -4.96
N PHE A 179 -11.85 -20.57 -5.70
CA PHE A 179 -12.53 -21.13 -6.86
C PHE A 179 -13.92 -21.70 -6.51
N GLU A 180 -14.06 -22.37 -5.37
CA GLU A 180 -15.33 -22.93 -4.93
C GLU A 180 -16.34 -21.83 -4.60
N PHE A 181 -15.91 -20.81 -3.84
CA PHE A 181 -16.75 -19.65 -3.55
C PHE A 181 -17.17 -18.91 -4.83
N THR A 182 -16.24 -18.70 -5.75
CA THR A 182 -16.50 -18.03 -7.03
C THR A 182 -17.48 -18.85 -7.88
N ARG A 183 -17.29 -20.16 -7.93
CA ARG A 183 -18.20 -21.08 -8.66
C ARG A 183 -19.61 -21.01 -8.11
N GLU A 184 -19.79 -21.11 -6.80
CA GLU A 184 -21.10 -21.02 -6.15
C GLU A 184 -21.76 -19.67 -6.42
N LYS A 185 -21.03 -18.58 -6.28
CA LYS A 185 -21.53 -17.25 -6.59
C LYS A 185 -21.93 -17.11 -8.05
N SER A 186 -21.12 -17.62 -8.96
CA SER A 186 -21.44 -17.64 -10.38
C SER A 186 -22.71 -18.45 -10.68
N GLN A 187 -22.90 -19.61 -10.05
CA GLN A 187 -24.11 -20.43 -10.20
C GLN A 187 -25.37 -19.70 -9.69
N GLN A 188 -25.26 -19.06 -8.50
CA GLN A 188 -26.36 -18.24 -7.95
C GLN A 188 -26.76 -17.10 -8.89
N LEU A 189 -25.76 -16.40 -9.47
CA LEU A 189 -26.01 -15.30 -10.41
C LEU A 189 -26.62 -15.80 -11.75
N ARG A 190 -26.21 -16.99 -12.19
CA ARG A 190 -26.77 -17.59 -13.43
C ARG A 190 -28.25 -17.94 -13.28
N SER A 191 -28.67 -18.46 -12.12
CA SER A 191 -30.08 -18.80 -11.87
C SER A 191 -30.99 -17.56 -11.87
N GLY A 192 -30.46 -16.38 -11.56
CA GLY A 192 -31.20 -15.11 -11.62
C GLY A 192 -31.20 -14.40 -12.97
N ARG A 193 -30.40 -14.87 -13.95
CA ARG A 193 -30.32 -14.24 -15.28
C ARG A 193 -31.55 -14.69 -16.12
N LYS A 194 -32.32 -13.72 -16.60
CA LYS A 194 -33.30 -13.99 -17.62
C LYS A 194 -32.62 -14.51 -18.87
N SER A 195 -33.10 -15.60 -19.44
CA SER A 195 -32.69 -16.07 -20.75
C SER A 195 -32.83 -14.91 -21.75
N LEU A 196 -31.77 -14.55 -22.45
CA LEU A 196 -31.86 -13.74 -23.66
C LEU A 196 -32.51 -14.64 -24.72
N SER A 197 -33.83 -14.83 -24.64
CA SER A 197 -34.58 -15.45 -25.71
C SER A 197 -34.66 -14.47 -26.87
N GLY A 198 -33.93 -14.78 -27.90
CA GLY A 198 -33.97 -14.34 -29.28
C GLY A 198 -34.47 -12.93 -29.61
N ALA A 199 -33.55 -12.11 -30.07
CA ALA A 199 -33.86 -11.14 -31.11
C ALA A 199 -33.32 -11.65 -32.42
#